data_bdf8a322df69363eec54b83d4e33c005
#
_entry.id   bdf8a322df69363eec54b83d4e33c005
#
_cell.length_a   1.000
_cell.length_b   1.000
_cell.length_c   1.000
_cell.angle_alpha   90.00
_cell.angle_beta   90.00
_cell.angle_gamma   90.00
#
_symmetry.space_group_name_H-M   'P 1'
#
loop_
_entity.id
_entity.type
_entity.pdbx_description
1 polymer ?
#
loop_
_entity_poly.entity_id
_entity_poly.type
_entity_poly.pdbx_seq_one_letter_code
_entity_poly.pdbx_strand_id
1 'polypeptide(L)'
;NKNNKNIILYLHGGGYVTCGPETHSTLVTQLSEYSGVKTLFPVYRLAPKYPFPAAIEDCLMVYKELLKKGINSKNISLIGDSAGGGLVMALLQILQREKIDQPSSAVLISPWTDLTLSGGSIISRADRDPMIKPGKDVDEVIKAYLGNEDPKNPLISPIYSETFTVPPMQIYVG
;
A
#
# COMPACT_ATOMS: atom_id res chain seq x y z
N ASN A 1 11.26 12.80 20.76
CA ASN A 1 10.97 14.23 20.58
C ASN A 1 9.47 14.44 20.78
N LYS A 2 9.04 14.90 21.97
CA LYS A 2 7.62 15.05 22.37
C LYS A 2 6.82 16.07 21.49
N ASN A 3 7.49 16.80 20.62
CA ASN A 3 6.87 17.84 19.77
C ASN A 3 6.83 17.48 18.26
N ASN A 4 7.25 16.29 17.86
CA ASN A 4 7.18 15.89 16.46
C ASN A 4 5.73 15.50 16.12
N LYS A 5 5.04 16.36 15.36
CA LYS A 5 3.67 16.14 14.90
C LYS A 5 3.60 15.26 13.65
N ASN A 6 4.75 14.88 13.10
CA ASN A 6 4.80 14.05 11.91
C ASN A 6 4.42 12.60 12.25
N ILE A 7 3.76 11.96 11.30
CA ILE A 7 3.33 10.57 11.39
C ILE A 7 3.69 9.86 10.08
N ILE A 8 4.23 8.67 10.21
CA ILE A 8 4.33 7.73 9.11
C ILE A 8 3.11 6.80 9.21
N LEU A 9 2.33 6.71 8.15
CA LEU A 9 1.30 5.69 8.00
C LEU A 9 1.87 4.60 7.10
N TYR A 10 2.18 3.44 7.70
CA TYR A 10 2.80 2.31 7.01
C TYR A 10 1.76 1.26 6.65
N LEU A 11 1.63 0.97 5.35
CA LEU A 11 0.74 -0.06 4.81
C LEU A 11 1.58 -1.27 4.41
N HIS A 12 1.33 -2.41 5.04
CA HIS A 12 2.18 -3.59 4.86
C HIS A 12 1.92 -4.37 3.58
N GLY A 13 2.91 -5.13 3.14
CA GLY A 13 2.78 -6.10 2.06
C GLY A 13 2.12 -7.42 2.51
N GLY A 14 2.25 -8.44 1.68
CA GLY A 14 1.68 -9.78 1.94
C GLY A 14 0.53 -10.14 1.00
N GLY A 15 0.51 -9.57 -0.20
CA GLY A 15 -0.46 -9.93 -1.24
C GLY A 15 -1.92 -9.68 -0.87
N TYR A 16 -2.19 -8.81 0.09
CA TYR A 16 -3.54 -8.55 0.67
C TYR A 16 -4.16 -9.74 1.39
N VAL A 17 -3.44 -10.88 1.53
CA VAL A 17 -3.96 -12.13 2.10
C VAL A 17 -3.24 -12.56 3.38
N THR A 18 -2.06 -12.02 3.65
CA THR A 18 -1.23 -12.41 4.79
C THR A 18 -0.43 -11.23 5.34
N CYS A 19 0.39 -11.51 6.34
CA CYS A 19 1.23 -10.55 7.04
C CYS A 19 0.45 -9.61 7.98
N GLY A 20 1.23 -8.90 8.79
CA GLY A 20 0.71 -8.02 9.83
C GLY A 20 1.82 -7.57 10.79
N PRO A 21 1.47 -7.15 12.00
CA PRO A 21 2.46 -6.70 12.99
C PRO A 21 3.53 -7.73 13.30
N GLU A 22 3.20 -9.01 13.29
CA GLU A 22 4.12 -10.13 13.60
C GLU A 22 5.24 -10.26 12.56
N THR A 23 5.00 -9.86 11.32
CA THR A 23 5.98 -9.94 10.23
C THR A 23 6.74 -8.63 9.99
N HIS A 24 6.12 -7.49 10.31
CA HIS A 24 6.64 -6.16 9.97
C HIS A 24 7.11 -5.34 11.17
N SER A 25 6.91 -5.82 12.41
CA SER A 25 7.23 -5.05 13.61
C SER A 25 8.68 -4.57 13.65
N THR A 26 9.64 -5.41 13.26
CA THR A 26 11.06 -5.03 13.24
C THR A 26 11.31 -3.87 12.29
N LEU A 27 10.83 -3.96 11.04
CA LEU A 27 10.98 -2.92 10.03
C LEU A 27 10.34 -1.60 10.49
N VAL A 28 9.09 -1.68 10.98
CA VAL A 28 8.31 -0.51 11.39
C VAL A 28 8.93 0.16 12.62
N THR A 29 9.45 -0.63 13.58
CA THR A 29 10.16 -0.12 14.76
C THR A 29 11.45 0.59 14.36
N GLN A 30 12.29 -0.03 13.53
CA GLN A 30 13.51 0.58 13.01
C GLN A 30 13.23 1.86 12.22
N LEU A 31 12.19 1.86 11.38
CA LEU A 31 11.78 3.05 10.65
C LEU A 31 11.42 4.20 11.61
N SER A 32 10.65 3.90 12.66
CA SER A 32 10.29 4.88 13.67
C SER A 32 11.50 5.39 14.46
N GLU A 33 12.41 4.50 14.84
CA GLU A 33 13.64 4.84 15.58
C GLU A 33 14.59 5.72 14.76
N TYR A 34 14.92 5.29 13.54
CA TYR A 34 15.86 6.04 12.68
C TYR A 34 15.31 7.38 12.19
N SER A 35 14.01 7.45 11.90
CA SER A 35 13.39 8.70 11.47
C SER A 35 13.06 9.64 12.62
N GLY A 36 12.94 9.15 13.83
CA GLY A 36 12.41 9.91 14.99
C GLY A 36 10.92 10.28 14.82
N VAL A 37 10.21 9.61 13.91
CA VAL A 37 8.80 9.86 13.58
C VAL A 37 7.94 8.68 14.05
N LYS A 38 6.82 8.99 14.72
CA LYS A 38 5.86 7.97 15.10
C LYS A 38 5.31 7.26 13.86
N THR A 39 5.42 5.94 13.83
CA THR A 39 4.83 5.12 12.76
C THR A 39 3.52 4.49 13.25
N LEU A 40 2.46 4.69 12.48
CA LEU A 40 1.17 4.05 12.65
C LEU A 40 1.08 2.92 11.63
N PHE A 41 0.74 1.74 12.13
CA PHE A 41 0.65 0.50 11.36
C PHE A 41 -0.80 -0.03 11.42
N PRO A 42 -1.65 0.23 10.43
CA PRO A 42 -3.01 -0.32 10.39
C PRO A 42 -2.98 -1.84 10.20
N VAL A 43 -3.76 -2.53 11.00
CA VAL A 43 -4.08 -3.95 10.77
C VAL A 43 -5.34 -3.98 9.93
N TYR A 44 -5.20 -3.84 8.62
CA TYR A 44 -6.32 -3.82 7.70
C TYR A 44 -6.85 -5.25 7.43
N ARG A 45 -8.11 -5.35 7.05
CA ARG A 45 -8.78 -6.62 6.75
C ARG A 45 -8.17 -7.31 5.55
N LEU A 46 -7.95 -8.64 5.66
CA LEU A 46 -7.27 -9.47 4.66
C LEU A 46 -8.24 -10.39 3.93
N ALA A 47 -7.97 -10.59 2.64
CA ALA A 47 -8.59 -11.64 1.84
C ALA A 47 -8.08 -13.03 2.28
N PRO A 48 -8.79 -14.14 1.98
CA PRO A 48 -10.05 -14.22 1.24
C PRO A 48 -11.29 -13.86 2.08
N LYS A 49 -11.12 -13.72 3.40
CA LYS A 49 -12.26 -13.41 4.29
C LYS A 49 -12.87 -12.04 3.97
N TYR A 50 -12.03 -11.10 3.61
CA TYR A 50 -12.41 -9.74 3.27
C TYR A 50 -11.72 -9.32 1.96
N PRO A 51 -12.28 -9.67 0.80
CA PRO A 51 -11.71 -9.28 -0.49
C PRO A 51 -11.80 -7.77 -0.71
N PHE A 52 -11.30 -7.30 -1.83
CA PHE A 52 -11.46 -5.91 -2.25
C PHE A 52 -12.95 -5.50 -2.15
N PRO A 53 -13.25 -4.31 -1.64
CA PRO A 53 -12.35 -3.19 -1.29
C PRO A 53 -11.96 -3.09 0.19
N ALA A 54 -12.14 -4.13 1.01
CA ALA A 54 -12.03 -4.05 2.46
C ALA A 54 -10.71 -3.43 2.96
N ALA A 55 -9.57 -3.85 2.41
CA ALA A 55 -8.25 -3.36 2.83
C ALA A 55 -8.10 -1.85 2.57
N ILE A 56 -8.49 -1.38 1.40
CA ILE A 56 -8.37 0.06 1.07
C ILE A 56 -9.37 0.93 1.84
N GLU A 57 -10.55 0.40 2.14
CA GLU A 57 -11.53 1.10 3.01
C GLU A 57 -10.97 1.31 4.42
N ASP A 58 -10.31 0.29 4.99
CA ASP A 58 -9.69 0.39 6.31
C ASP A 58 -8.53 1.41 6.30
N CYS A 59 -7.69 1.41 5.27
CA CYS A 59 -6.61 2.38 5.12
C CYS A 59 -7.14 3.82 4.99
N LEU A 60 -8.19 4.02 4.20
CA LEU A 60 -8.86 5.32 4.05
C LEU A 60 -9.47 5.79 5.36
N MET A 61 -10.12 4.88 6.08
CA MET A 61 -10.71 5.19 7.39
C MET A 61 -9.64 5.67 8.37
N VAL A 62 -8.49 4.99 8.44
CA VAL A 62 -7.37 5.38 9.32
C VAL A 62 -6.83 6.76 8.92
N TYR A 63 -6.65 7.01 7.62
CA TYR A 63 -6.20 8.32 7.14
C TYR A 63 -7.18 9.44 7.52
N LYS A 64 -8.48 9.24 7.28
CA LYS A 64 -9.53 10.20 7.67
C LYS A 64 -9.57 10.44 9.18
N GLU A 65 -9.38 9.40 9.99
CA GLU A 65 -9.33 9.54 11.46
C GLU A 65 -8.10 10.34 11.94
N LEU A 66 -6.95 10.23 11.25
CA LEU A 66 -5.80 11.09 11.56
C LEU A 66 -6.14 12.57 11.33
N LEU A 67 -6.75 12.90 10.19
CA LEU A 67 -7.17 14.26 9.88
C LEU A 67 -8.19 14.78 10.89
N LYS A 68 -9.19 13.97 11.24
CA LYS A 68 -10.22 14.28 12.23
C LYS A 68 -9.65 14.54 13.64
N LYS A 69 -8.56 13.85 13.99
CA LYS A 69 -7.80 14.09 15.23
C LYS A 69 -6.91 15.34 15.18
N GLY A 70 -7.00 16.13 14.11
CA GLY A 70 -6.26 17.37 13.93
C GLY A 70 -4.82 17.21 13.44
N ILE A 71 -4.46 16.02 12.95
CA ILE A 71 -3.17 15.84 12.27
C ILE A 71 -3.27 16.50 10.90
N ASN A 72 -2.39 17.45 10.62
CA ASN A 72 -2.34 18.08 9.31
C ASN A 72 -1.84 17.06 8.26
N SER A 73 -2.48 16.99 7.10
CA SER A 73 -2.07 16.10 6.01
C SER A 73 -0.59 16.27 5.63
N LYS A 74 -0.06 17.50 5.73
CA LYS A 74 1.36 17.81 5.49
C LYS A 74 2.32 17.24 6.55
N ASN A 75 1.79 16.69 7.62
CA ASN A 75 2.55 15.96 8.63
C ASN A 75 2.40 14.43 8.49
N ILE A 76 1.70 13.95 7.46
CA ILE A 76 1.53 12.52 7.19
C ILE A 76 2.38 12.12 5.99
N SER A 77 3.22 11.10 6.16
CA SER A 77 3.92 10.41 5.08
C SER A 77 3.34 9.01 4.94
N LEU A 78 3.04 8.58 3.72
CA LEU A 78 2.61 7.22 3.42
C LEU A 78 3.82 6.36 3.06
N ILE A 79 3.91 5.17 3.61
CA ILE A 79 4.92 4.18 3.19
C ILE A 79 4.21 2.84 2.99
N GLY A 80 4.60 2.10 1.96
CA GLY A 80 4.08 0.76 1.75
C GLY A 80 4.99 -0.10 0.92
N ASP A 81 5.04 -1.39 1.26
CA ASP A 81 5.78 -2.40 0.52
C ASP A 81 4.84 -3.33 -0.25
N SER A 82 5.24 -3.81 -1.42
CA SER A 82 4.51 -4.80 -2.21
C SER A 82 3.01 -4.43 -2.36
N ALA A 83 2.08 -5.26 -1.91
CA ALA A 83 0.65 -4.98 -1.87
C ALA A 83 0.33 -3.68 -1.11
N GLY A 84 1.07 -3.38 -0.03
CA GLY A 84 0.95 -2.12 0.71
C GLY A 84 1.32 -0.90 -0.13
N GLY A 85 2.29 -1.03 -1.03
CA GLY A 85 2.60 -0.01 -2.03
C GLY A 85 1.44 0.21 -3.01
N GLY A 86 0.75 -0.86 -3.42
CA GLY A 86 -0.49 -0.79 -4.19
C GLY A 86 -1.59 -0.05 -3.44
N LEU A 87 -1.78 -0.35 -2.13
CA LEU A 87 -2.73 0.37 -1.27
C LEU A 87 -2.40 1.86 -1.12
N VAL A 88 -1.10 2.23 -1.02
CA VAL A 88 -0.71 3.65 -1.01
C VAL A 88 -1.18 4.34 -2.29
N MET A 89 -0.93 3.75 -3.46
CA MET A 89 -1.37 4.34 -4.73
C MET A 89 -2.89 4.44 -4.84
N ALA A 90 -3.61 3.41 -4.42
CA ALA A 90 -5.07 3.42 -4.38
C ALA A 90 -5.61 4.50 -3.42
N LEU A 91 -5.00 4.64 -2.24
CA LEU A 91 -5.36 5.66 -1.27
C LEU A 91 -5.18 7.07 -1.85
N LEU A 92 -4.05 7.36 -2.48
CA LEU A 92 -3.78 8.67 -3.11
C LEU A 92 -4.82 9.01 -4.19
N GLN A 93 -5.25 8.03 -5.00
CA GLN A 93 -6.31 8.20 -5.98
C GLN A 93 -7.66 8.57 -5.33
N ILE A 94 -8.02 7.83 -4.26
CA ILE A 94 -9.27 8.09 -3.53
C ILE A 94 -9.24 9.48 -2.89
N LEU A 95 -8.13 9.85 -2.25
CA LEU A 95 -7.98 11.17 -1.63
C LEU A 95 -8.17 12.30 -2.65
N GLN A 96 -7.61 12.16 -3.86
CA GLN A 96 -7.82 13.14 -4.92
C GLN A 96 -9.27 13.17 -5.38
N ARG A 97 -9.87 12.01 -5.66
CA ARG A 97 -11.25 11.90 -6.13
C ARG A 97 -12.25 12.49 -5.13
N GLU A 98 -12.03 12.25 -3.85
CA GLU A 98 -12.88 12.76 -2.77
C GLU A 98 -12.52 14.18 -2.32
N LYS A 99 -11.51 14.82 -2.95
CA LYS A 99 -11.01 16.16 -2.60
C LYS A 99 -10.54 16.26 -1.16
N ILE A 100 -9.95 15.20 -0.65
CA ILE A 100 -9.31 15.15 0.66
C ILE A 100 -7.84 15.56 0.51
N ASP A 101 -7.34 16.33 1.48
CA ASP A 101 -5.95 16.80 1.47
C ASP A 101 -4.95 15.65 1.36
N GLN A 102 -4.04 15.78 0.40
CA GLN A 102 -2.98 14.79 0.14
C GLN A 102 -1.90 14.84 1.24
N PRO A 103 -1.26 13.69 1.54
CA PRO A 103 -0.14 13.61 2.48
C PRO A 103 1.06 14.43 2.00
N SER A 104 2.05 14.59 2.86
CA SER A 104 3.29 15.33 2.52
C SER A 104 4.16 14.60 1.52
N SER A 105 4.18 13.28 1.58
CA SER A 105 5.04 12.42 0.75
C SER A 105 4.56 10.98 0.74
N ALA A 106 5.08 10.21 -0.21
CA ALA A 106 4.88 8.76 -0.26
C ALA A 106 6.20 8.04 -0.56
N VAL A 107 6.38 6.84 0.00
CA VAL A 107 7.49 5.94 -0.29
C VAL A 107 6.93 4.56 -0.61
N LEU A 108 7.31 4.04 -1.77
CA LEU A 108 6.87 2.73 -2.26
C LEU A 108 8.08 1.79 -2.34
N ILE A 109 7.97 0.63 -1.74
CA ILE A 109 9.03 -0.39 -1.73
C ILE A 109 8.53 -1.59 -2.52
N SER A 110 9.09 -1.80 -3.72
CA SER A 110 8.67 -2.86 -4.64
C SER A 110 7.14 -2.97 -4.77
N PRO A 111 6.44 -1.87 -5.11
CA PRO A 111 4.98 -1.83 -5.04
C PRO A 111 4.35 -2.80 -6.05
N TRP A 112 3.30 -3.51 -5.64
CA TRP A 112 2.51 -4.32 -6.55
C TRP A 112 1.41 -3.47 -7.20
N THR A 113 1.67 -3.03 -8.42
CA THR A 113 0.83 -2.05 -9.15
C THR A 113 0.08 -2.65 -10.33
N ASP A 114 0.28 -3.93 -10.62
CA ASP A 114 -0.36 -4.66 -11.73
C ASP A 114 -0.73 -6.09 -11.32
N LEU A 115 -1.99 -6.31 -11.00
CA LEU A 115 -2.51 -7.62 -10.67
C LEU A 115 -2.93 -8.43 -11.91
N THR A 116 -2.79 -7.85 -13.11
CA THR A 116 -2.98 -8.59 -14.36
C THR A 116 -1.70 -9.34 -14.77
N LEU A 117 -0.58 -9.09 -14.07
CA LEU A 117 0.73 -9.66 -14.37
C LEU A 117 1.19 -9.40 -15.82
N SER A 118 0.83 -8.25 -16.39
CA SER A 118 1.11 -7.93 -17.80
C SER A 118 2.57 -7.58 -18.10
N GLY A 119 3.38 -7.34 -17.07
CA GLY A 119 4.78 -6.97 -17.21
C GLY A 119 5.63 -8.10 -17.82
N GLY A 120 6.29 -7.84 -18.95
CA GLY A 120 7.11 -8.84 -19.63
C GLY A 120 8.24 -9.45 -18.78
N SER A 121 8.74 -8.70 -17.79
CA SER A 121 9.78 -9.18 -16.86
C SER A 121 9.27 -10.27 -15.92
N ILE A 122 7.98 -10.32 -15.62
CA ILE A 122 7.37 -11.36 -14.77
C ILE A 122 7.61 -12.75 -15.38
N ILE A 123 7.50 -12.86 -16.70
CA ILE A 123 7.75 -14.11 -17.43
C ILE A 123 9.24 -14.30 -17.70
N SER A 124 9.90 -13.26 -18.27
CA SER A 124 11.27 -13.40 -18.77
C SER A 124 12.34 -13.50 -17.66
N ARG A 125 11.99 -13.20 -16.41
CA ARG A 125 12.87 -13.28 -15.24
C ARG A 125 12.31 -14.13 -14.10
N ALA A 126 11.30 -14.95 -14.35
CA ALA A 126 10.66 -15.80 -13.37
C ALA A 126 11.62 -16.78 -12.66
N ASP A 127 12.70 -17.17 -13.33
CA ASP A 127 13.75 -18.02 -12.77
C ASP A 127 14.68 -17.30 -11.78
N ARG A 128 14.70 -15.97 -11.83
CA ARG A 128 15.55 -15.12 -10.98
C ARG A 128 14.86 -14.61 -9.73
N ASP A 129 13.54 -14.59 -9.72
CA ASP A 129 12.77 -14.15 -8.56
C ASP A 129 12.61 -15.33 -7.58
N PRO A 130 13.18 -15.24 -6.35
CA PRO A 130 13.07 -16.31 -5.37
C PRO A 130 11.71 -16.35 -4.66
N MET A 131 10.93 -15.26 -4.72
CA MET A 131 9.70 -15.12 -3.93
C MET A 131 8.43 -15.20 -4.77
N ILE A 132 8.41 -14.50 -5.91
CA ILE A 132 7.19 -14.34 -6.70
C ILE A 132 7.40 -14.95 -8.07
N LYS A 133 6.78 -16.11 -8.29
CA LYS A 133 6.79 -16.78 -9.58
C LYS A 133 5.38 -16.79 -10.16
N PRO A 134 5.22 -16.43 -11.45
CA PRO A 134 3.94 -16.61 -12.14
C PRO A 134 3.47 -18.05 -11.98
N GLY A 135 2.20 -18.25 -11.72
CA GLY A 135 1.61 -19.57 -11.59
C GLY A 135 0.54 -19.64 -10.50
N LYS A 136 0.16 -20.87 -10.20
CA LYS A 136 -1.02 -21.16 -9.38
C LYS A 136 -1.07 -20.37 -8.06
N ASP A 137 0.03 -20.25 -7.34
CA ASP A 137 0.05 -19.62 -6.01
C ASP A 137 -0.23 -18.12 -6.12
N VAL A 138 0.36 -17.42 -7.08
CA VAL A 138 0.10 -15.99 -7.32
C VAL A 138 -1.31 -15.77 -7.84
N ASP A 139 -1.78 -16.65 -8.74
CA ASP A 139 -3.15 -16.58 -9.28
C ASP A 139 -4.20 -16.77 -8.18
N GLU A 140 -3.95 -17.67 -7.22
CA GLU A 140 -4.84 -17.87 -6.06
C GLU A 140 -4.88 -16.64 -5.15
N VAL A 141 -3.74 -16.00 -4.91
CA VAL A 141 -3.65 -14.76 -4.13
C VAL A 141 -4.44 -13.64 -4.82
N ILE A 142 -4.21 -13.45 -6.12
CA ILE A 142 -4.93 -12.46 -6.93
C ILE A 142 -6.43 -12.71 -6.85
N LYS A 143 -6.87 -13.94 -7.14
CA LYS A 143 -8.28 -14.32 -7.10
C LYS A 143 -8.92 -14.09 -5.73
N ALA A 144 -8.19 -14.43 -4.67
CA ALA A 144 -8.67 -14.22 -3.30
C ALA A 144 -8.91 -12.74 -3.00
N TYR A 145 -8.00 -11.86 -3.43
CA TYR A 145 -8.14 -10.42 -3.22
C TYR A 145 -9.20 -9.78 -4.12
N LEU A 146 -9.26 -10.15 -5.40
CA LEU A 146 -10.21 -9.57 -6.36
C LEU A 146 -11.67 -9.88 -6.00
N GLY A 147 -11.96 -11.07 -5.52
CA GLY A 147 -13.34 -11.55 -5.47
C GLY A 147 -13.94 -11.61 -6.88
N ASN A 148 -14.86 -10.70 -7.18
CA ASN A 148 -15.52 -10.59 -8.50
C ASN A 148 -15.09 -9.32 -9.28
N GLU A 149 -14.10 -8.59 -8.79
CA GLU A 149 -13.67 -7.33 -9.39
C GLU A 149 -12.77 -7.54 -10.61
N ASP A 150 -12.77 -6.54 -11.51
CA ASP A 150 -11.85 -6.50 -12.64
C ASP A 150 -10.42 -6.22 -12.16
N PRO A 151 -9.43 -7.08 -12.46
CA PRO A 151 -8.04 -6.81 -12.12
C PRO A 151 -7.48 -5.51 -12.71
N LYS A 152 -8.12 -4.95 -13.73
CA LYS A 152 -7.78 -3.63 -14.30
C LYS A 152 -8.42 -2.45 -13.56
N ASN A 153 -9.22 -2.70 -12.53
CA ASN A 153 -9.71 -1.61 -11.69
C ASN A 153 -8.52 -0.77 -11.16
N PRO A 154 -8.48 0.55 -11.39
CA PRO A 154 -7.34 1.40 -11.00
C PRO A 154 -7.03 1.42 -9.50
N LEU A 155 -7.99 1.08 -8.65
CA LEU A 155 -7.77 0.95 -7.20
C LEU A 155 -7.18 -0.40 -6.82
N ILE A 156 -7.15 -1.36 -7.73
CA ILE A 156 -6.56 -2.68 -7.58
C ILE A 156 -5.19 -2.71 -8.26
N SER A 157 -5.15 -2.27 -9.53
CA SER A 157 -3.95 -2.18 -10.36
C SER A 157 -3.70 -0.73 -10.78
N PRO A 158 -2.96 0.03 -9.98
CA PRO A 158 -2.70 1.45 -10.23
C PRO A 158 -2.06 1.79 -11.57
N ILE A 159 -1.44 0.84 -12.23
CA ILE A 159 -0.88 1.02 -13.59
C ILE A 159 -1.95 1.41 -14.63
N TYR A 160 -3.21 1.05 -14.39
CA TYR A 160 -4.35 1.39 -15.26
C TYR A 160 -5.04 2.70 -14.87
N SER A 161 -4.47 3.44 -13.90
CA SER A 161 -5.02 4.74 -13.52
C SER A 161 -4.82 5.77 -14.62
N GLU A 162 -5.81 6.65 -14.76
CA GLU A 162 -5.56 7.94 -15.43
C GLU A 162 -4.51 8.75 -14.64
N THR A 163 -3.90 9.72 -15.32
CA THR A 163 -2.93 10.62 -14.66
C THR A 163 -3.61 11.38 -13.52
N PHE A 164 -3.02 11.31 -12.34
CA PHE A 164 -3.47 12.05 -11.16
C PHE A 164 -2.30 12.68 -10.43
N THR A 165 -2.59 13.71 -9.64
CA THR A 165 -1.56 14.41 -8.85
C THR A 165 -1.17 13.57 -7.65
N VAL A 166 0.12 13.37 -7.47
CA VAL A 166 0.70 12.69 -6.31
C VAL A 166 1.60 13.63 -5.52
N PRO A 167 1.76 13.42 -4.21
CA PRO A 167 2.77 14.14 -3.43
C PRO A 167 4.18 13.74 -3.90
N PRO A 168 5.25 14.44 -3.46
CA PRO A 168 6.62 13.96 -3.63
C PRO A 168 6.72 12.48 -3.27
N MET A 169 7.30 11.68 -4.20
CA MET A 169 7.29 10.22 -4.07
C MET A 169 8.67 9.64 -4.34
N GLN A 170 9.03 8.62 -3.57
CA GLN A 170 10.19 7.77 -3.84
C GLN A 170 9.71 6.34 -4.10
N ILE A 171 10.28 5.70 -5.13
CA ILE A 171 9.97 4.30 -5.47
C ILE A 171 11.28 3.52 -5.48
N TYR A 172 11.35 2.50 -4.66
CA TYR A 172 12.46 1.56 -4.61
C TYR A 172 12.03 0.26 -5.27
N VAL A 173 12.84 -0.23 -6.20
CA VAL A 173 12.63 -1.52 -6.90
C VAL A 173 13.94 -2.28 -6.95
N GLY A 174 13.88 -3.61 -6.95
CA GLY A 174 15.02 -4.52 -7.10
C GLY A 174 15.16 -5.09 -8.50
#